data_89413a0880c4e28ca251324d48cd8b5e
#
_entry.id   89413a0880c4e28ca251324d48cd8b5e
#
_cell.length_a   1.000
_cell.length_b   1.000
_cell.length_c   1.000
_cell.angle_alpha   90.00
_cell.angle_beta   90.00
_cell.angle_gamma   90.00
#
_symmetry.space_group_name_H-M   'P 1'
#
loop_
_entity.id
_entity.type
_entity.pdbx_description
1 polymer ?
#
loop_
_entity_poly.entity_id
_entity_poly.type
_entity_poly.pdbx_seq_one_letter_code
_entity_poly.pdbx_strand_id
1 'polypeptide(L)'
;MAGYVVVGTQWGDEGKGKIIDVLSEKADYVVRFQGGNNAGHTVVVNGEKFILQLLPSGVLQASTCVIGPGVVVDPKVFLEEIDRIEKRGAKTDHVIISDRAHVIMPYHIEMDKIRESVEDRIKIGTTKKGIGPCYADKIARDGIRMSDLLDLKQFEEKLRANLKEKNEIFTKIYGLEPLDFDKIFEEYKGYTEKIKHRIVDTIPIVNKALDENKLVLFEGAQAMMLDINYGTYPYVTSSSPTLGGVTTGAGISPRKIDKGIGVMKAYTTRVGEGPFVTEIKGEFGDKIRGIGGEYGAVTGRPRRCGWLDLVVGRYATEINGLTDIVMTKIDVLSGLGKLKICTAYEIDGKIYDYVPADTKSLDRAIPIYEELDGWDEDITQIKKYEDLPVNCRKYLERVQEILACPISVVSVGPDRSQNIYIREI
;
A
#
# COMPACT_ATOMS: atom_id res chain seq x y z
N MET A 1 22.62 -11.46 -4.24
CA MET A 1 21.14 -11.65 -4.12
C MET A 1 20.51 -10.33 -4.45
N ALA A 2 19.33 -10.29 -5.03
CA ALA A 2 18.77 -9.03 -5.54
C ALA A 2 17.28 -8.89 -5.23
N GLY A 3 16.88 -9.20 -3.99
CA GLY A 3 15.53 -8.99 -3.49
C GLY A 3 15.38 -7.63 -2.80
N TYR A 4 14.68 -6.68 -3.42
CA TYR A 4 14.41 -5.35 -2.87
C TYR A 4 12.94 -5.23 -2.49
N VAL A 5 12.68 -4.78 -1.27
CA VAL A 5 11.31 -4.63 -0.75
C VAL A 5 11.02 -3.15 -0.56
N VAL A 6 9.94 -2.65 -1.17
CA VAL A 6 9.47 -1.27 -1.00
C VAL A 6 8.20 -1.25 -0.17
N VAL A 7 8.25 -0.61 1.00
CA VAL A 7 7.13 -0.47 1.94
C VAL A 7 6.84 0.98 2.28
N GLY A 8 5.60 1.28 2.62
CA GLY A 8 5.23 2.57 3.20
C GLY A 8 5.49 2.60 4.70
N THR A 9 5.98 3.72 5.20
CA THR A 9 6.35 3.86 6.61
C THR A 9 5.29 4.51 7.49
N GLN A 10 4.20 5.05 6.91
CA GLN A 10 3.18 5.84 7.59
C GLN A 10 1.80 5.17 7.48
N TRP A 11 0.79 5.86 6.93
CA TRP A 11 -0.59 5.37 6.74
C TRP A 11 -1.00 5.20 5.27
N GLY A 12 -0.04 5.00 4.37
CA GLY A 12 -0.28 4.94 2.93
C GLY A 12 -0.14 6.31 2.25
N ASP A 13 -0.26 6.29 0.93
CA ASP A 13 -0.15 7.50 0.09
C ASP A 13 1.19 8.24 0.18
N GLU A 14 2.28 7.55 0.58
CA GLU A 14 3.63 8.11 0.65
C GLU A 14 4.27 8.35 -0.73
N GLY A 15 3.59 7.96 -1.81
CA GLY A 15 4.13 8.09 -3.17
C GLY A 15 4.93 6.86 -3.64
N LYS A 16 4.71 5.69 -3.03
CA LYS A 16 5.36 4.42 -3.40
C LYS A 16 5.29 4.09 -4.89
N GLY A 17 4.13 4.32 -5.52
CA GLY A 17 3.94 4.02 -6.93
C GLY A 17 5.00 4.66 -7.84
N LYS A 18 5.33 5.95 -7.64
CA LYS A 18 6.40 6.65 -8.36
C LYS A 18 7.76 5.98 -8.13
N ILE A 19 8.08 5.65 -6.88
CA ILE A 19 9.38 5.08 -6.52
C ILE A 19 9.52 3.66 -7.10
N ILE A 20 8.47 2.85 -7.02
CA ILE A 20 8.46 1.52 -7.60
C ILE A 20 8.58 1.59 -9.13
N ASP A 21 7.86 2.50 -9.79
CA ASP A 21 7.97 2.71 -11.24
C ASP A 21 9.42 3.04 -11.64
N VAL A 22 10.08 3.95 -10.93
CA VAL A 22 11.49 4.31 -11.18
C VAL A 22 12.43 3.12 -10.95
N LEU A 23 12.26 2.39 -9.85
CA LEU A 23 13.09 1.22 -9.56
C LEU A 23 12.83 0.07 -10.52
N SER A 24 11.61 -0.05 -11.05
CA SER A 24 11.21 -1.11 -11.98
C SER A 24 11.88 -1.00 -13.35
N GLU A 25 12.47 0.15 -13.72
CA GLU A 25 13.27 0.29 -14.94
C GLU A 25 14.46 -0.68 -14.99
N LYS A 26 15.03 -1.01 -13.82
CA LYS A 26 16.15 -1.93 -13.68
C LYS A 26 15.75 -3.32 -13.20
N ALA A 27 14.49 -3.49 -12.78
CA ALA A 27 14.02 -4.74 -12.20
C ALA A 27 13.65 -5.77 -13.29
N ASP A 28 14.06 -7.02 -13.11
CA ASP A 28 13.60 -8.13 -13.94
C ASP A 28 12.16 -8.54 -13.58
N TYR A 29 11.81 -8.44 -12.30
CA TYR A 29 10.50 -8.81 -11.76
C TYR A 29 9.97 -7.74 -10.80
N VAL A 30 8.66 -7.47 -10.88
CA VAL A 30 7.93 -6.66 -9.88
C VAL A 30 6.81 -7.51 -9.29
N VAL A 31 6.86 -7.74 -7.97
CA VAL A 31 5.98 -8.68 -7.27
C VAL A 31 5.10 -7.96 -6.25
N ARG A 32 3.78 -7.94 -6.47
CA ARG A 32 2.80 -7.58 -5.43
C ARG A 32 2.65 -8.75 -4.49
N PHE A 33 2.85 -8.53 -3.19
CA PHE A 33 2.85 -9.63 -2.21
C PHE A 33 1.65 -9.61 -1.26
N GLN A 34 0.87 -8.52 -1.20
CA GLN A 34 -0.29 -8.41 -0.29
C GLN A 34 -1.32 -7.38 -0.78
N GLY A 35 -2.45 -7.28 -0.06
CA GLY A 35 -3.54 -6.38 -0.38
C GLY A 35 -4.40 -6.90 -1.53
N GLY A 36 -5.04 -6.01 -2.23
CA GLY A 36 -5.90 -6.31 -3.38
C GLY A 36 -6.15 -5.03 -4.16
N ASN A 37 -7.35 -4.92 -4.76
CA ASN A 37 -7.77 -3.72 -5.50
C ASN A 37 -8.13 -2.51 -4.62
N ASN A 38 -7.86 -2.57 -3.31
CA ASN A 38 -7.92 -1.44 -2.38
C ASN A 38 -6.69 -0.52 -2.46
N ALA A 39 -5.62 -0.89 -3.18
CA ALA A 39 -4.53 0.01 -3.49
C ALA A 39 -4.91 1.02 -4.58
N GLY A 40 -4.15 2.11 -4.66
CA GLY A 40 -4.30 3.15 -5.67
C GLY A 40 -2.94 3.78 -5.96
N HIS A 41 -2.06 3.02 -6.67
CA HIS A 41 -0.73 3.51 -7.03
C HIS A 41 -0.84 4.42 -8.25
N THR A 42 -0.46 5.67 -8.07
CA THR A 42 -0.39 6.63 -9.18
C THR A 42 1.01 6.63 -9.75
N VAL A 43 1.11 6.36 -11.05
CA VAL A 43 2.34 6.44 -11.85
C VAL A 43 2.12 7.47 -12.95
N VAL A 44 3.11 8.32 -13.20
CA VAL A 44 3.08 9.31 -14.28
C VAL A 44 4.20 9.00 -15.28
N VAL A 45 3.81 8.63 -16.49
CA VAL A 45 4.74 8.31 -17.58
C VAL A 45 4.46 9.25 -18.75
N ASN A 46 5.46 10.00 -19.21
CA ASN A 46 5.34 10.96 -20.31
C ASN A 46 4.17 11.95 -20.14
N GLY A 47 3.91 12.40 -18.91
CA GLY A 47 2.82 13.31 -18.58
C GLY A 47 1.44 12.65 -18.43
N GLU A 48 1.30 11.37 -18.78
CA GLU A 48 0.07 10.62 -18.59
C GLU A 48 0.01 9.96 -17.20
N LYS A 49 -1.15 10.10 -16.55
CA LYS A 49 -1.40 9.53 -15.22
C LYS A 49 -2.08 8.18 -15.33
N PHE A 50 -1.44 7.16 -14.74
CA PHE A 50 -1.98 5.81 -14.56
C PHE A 50 -2.32 5.58 -13.09
N ILE A 51 -3.50 5.02 -12.81
CA ILE A 51 -3.91 4.62 -11.46
C ILE A 51 -4.03 3.10 -11.46
N LEU A 52 -3.10 2.43 -10.75
CA LEU A 52 -3.01 0.98 -10.67
C LEU A 52 -3.58 0.51 -9.32
N GLN A 53 -4.41 -0.54 -9.36
CA GLN A 53 -5.07 -1.10 -8.18
C GLN A 53 -4.55 -2.52 -7.86
N LEU A 54 -4.63 -3.44 -8.81
CA LEU A 54 -4.14 -4.82 -8.70
C LEU A 54 -2.81 -5.02 -9.43
N LEU A 55 -2.64 -4.38 -10.59
CA LEU A 55 -1.43 -4.54 -11.37
C LEU A 55 -0.22 -3.96 -10.65
N PRO A 56 0.93 -4.66 -10.66
CA PRO A 56 2.19 -4.09 -10.19
C PRO A 56 2.56 -2.82 -10.96
N SER A 57 3.21 -1.86 -10.28
CA SER A 57 3.59 -0.58 -10.90
C SER A 57 4.60 -0.74 -12.05
N GLY A 58 5.30 -1.86 -12.11
CA GLY A 58 6.20 -2.23 -13.21
C GLY A 58 5.50 -2.62 -14.51
N VAL A 59 4.16 -2.70 -14.57
CA VAL A 59 3.41 -3.09 -15.78
C VAL A 59 3.66 -2.18 -16.99
N LEU A 60 4.09 -0.94 -16.74
CA LEU A 60 4.43 0.02 -17.78
C LEU A 60 5.89 -0.10 -18.26
N GLN A 61 6.64 -1.05 -17.70
CA GLN A 61 8.03 -1.36 -18.01
C GLN A 61 8.14 -2.75 -18.64
N ALA A 62 9.36 -3.20 -18.96
CA ALA A 62 9.63 -4.53 -19.51
C ALA A 62 9.70 -5.66 -18.44
N SER A 63 9.53 -5.33 -17.17
CA SER A 63 9.64 -6.27 -16.06
C SER A 63 8.51 -7.29 -16.06
N THR A 64 8.80 -8.56 -15.70
CA THR A 64 7.74 -9.53 -15.42
C THR A 64 6.97 -9.13 -14.16
N CYS A 65 5.67 -8.90 -14.29
CA CYS A 65 4.78 -8.48 -13.21
C CYS A 65 4.07 -9.68 -12.58
N VAL A 66 4.21 -9.82 -11.26
CA VAL A 66 3.68 -10.97 -10.52
C VAL A 66 2.67 -10.51 -9.47
N ILE A 67 1.46 -11.03 -9.53
CA ILE A 67 0.48 -10.96 -8.45
C ILE A 67 0.70 -12.20 -7.58
N GLY A 68 1.30 -12.02 -6.41
CA GLY A 68 1.75 -13.08 -5.52
C GLY A 68 0.63 -13.76 -4.72
N PRO A 69 0.94 -14.89 -4.05
CA PRO A 69 -0.03 -15.71 -3.31
C PRO A 69 -0.67 -15.00 -2.11
N GLY A 70 -0.07 -13.92 -1.64
CA GLY A 70 -0.63 -13.12 -0.55
C GLY A 70 -1.68 -12.10 -0.97
N VAL A 71 -1.83 -11.82 -2.26
CA VAL A 71 -2.82 -10.89 -2.79
C VAL A 71 -4.20 -11.54 -2.85
N VAL A 72 -5.26 -10.73 -2.63
CA VAL A 72 -6.64 -11.13 -2.93
C VAL A 72 -7.07 -10.45 -4.23
N VAL A 73 -7.55 -11.25 -5.18
CA VAL A 73 -7.76 -10.84 -6.58
C VAL A 73 -9.24 -10.79 -6.89
N ASP A 74 -9.71 -9.65 -7.38
CA ASP A 74 -11.00 -9.51 -8.04
C ASP A 74 -10.78 -9.69 -9.56
N PRO A 75 -11.23 -10.81 -10.16
CA PRO A 75 -11.01 -11.09 -11.58
C PRO A 75 -11.63 -10.05 -12.52
N LYS A 76 -12.76 -9.47 -12.13
CA LYS A 76 -13.43 -8.41 -12.88
C LYS A 76 -12.56 -7.16 -12.93
N VAL A 77 -12.14 -6.69 -11.76
CA VAL A 77 -11.28 -5.48 -11.66
C VAL A 77 -9.95 -5.71 -12.35
N PHE A 78 -9.37 -6.91 -12.25
CA PHE A 78 -8.15 -7.26 -12.97
C PHE A 78 -8.32 -7.12 -14.49
N LEU A 79 -9.40 -7.67 -15.06
CA LEU A 79 -9.67 -7.57 -16.49
C LEU A 79 -9.95 -6.13 -16.94
N GLU A 80 -10.69 -5.36 -16.15
CA GLU A 80 -10.96 -3.94 -16.43
C GLU A 80 -9.65 -3.12 -16.40
N GLU A 81 -8.73 -3.46 -15.52
CA GLU A 81 -7.45 -2.77 -15.41
C GLU A 81 -6.51 -3.13 -16.57
N ILE A 82 -6.46 -4.40 -16.97
CA ILE A 82 -5.74 -4.87 -18.18
C ILE A 82 -6.26 -4.13 -19.42
N ASP A 83 -7.55 -4.16 -19.67
CA ASP A 83 -8.18 -3.50 -20.83
C ASP A 83 -7.85 -1.99 -20.88
N ARG A 84 -7.90 -1.32 -19.72
CA ARG A 84 -7.57 0.10 -19.62
C ARG A 84 -6.11 0.40 -19.96
N ILE A 85 -5.18 -0.48 -19.56
CA ILE A 85 -3.74 -0.33 -19.82
C ILE A 85 -3.45 -0.63 -21.30
N GLU A 86 -4.04 -1.69 -21.86
CA GLU A 86 -3.85 -2.06 -23.26
C GLU A 86 -4.42 -1.04 -24.24
N LYS A 87 -5.57 -0.43 -23.94
CA LYS A 87 -6.14 0.68 -24.71
C LYS A 87 -5.24 1.92 -24.78
N ARG A 88 -4.28 2.04 -23.86
CA ARG A 88 -3.25 3.08 -23.85
C ARG A 88 -1.93 2.64 -24.49
N GLY A 89 -1.93 1.50 -25.17
CA GLY A 89 -0.80 0.99 -25.96
C GLY A 89 0.26 0.21 -25.18
N ALA A 90 0.08 -0.02 -23.87
CA ALA A 90 0.99 -0.86 -23.10
C ALA A 90 0.64 -2.35 -23.28
N LYS A 91 1.66 -3.21 -23.29
CA LYS A 91 1.50 -4.67 -23.32
C LYS A 91 1.33 -5.19 -21.89
N THR A 92 0.53 -6.25 -21.73
CA THR A 92 0.27 -6.86 -20.42
C THR A 92 0.54 -8.36 -20.37
N ASP A 93 1.05 -8.96 -21.45
CA ASP A 93 1.32 -10.41 -21.53
C ASP A 93 2.30 -10.91 -20.46
N HIS A 94 3.16 -10.01 -19.96
CA HIS A 94 4.14 -10.26 -18.92
C HIS A 94 3.55 -10.23 -17.48
N VAL A 95 2.23 -10.06 -17.34
CA VAL A 95 1.54 -10.09 -16.02
C VAL A 95 1.05 -11.50 -15.74
N ILE A 96 1.51 -12.10 -14.64
CA ILE A 96 1.12 -13.42 -14.15
C ILE A 96 0.49 -13.35 -12.76
N ILE A 97 -0.39 -14.29 -12.46
CA ILE A 97 -1.14 -14.37 -11.21
C ILE A 97 -0.83 -15.70 -10.52
N SER A 98 -0.54 -15.65 -9.22
CA SER A 98 -0.36 -16.88 -8.45
C SER A 98 -1.64 -17.71 -8.42
N ASP A 99 -1.51 -18.98 -8.70
CA ASP A 99 -2.55 -20.00 -8.53
C ASP A 99 -3.04 -20.13 -7.07
N ARG A 100 -2.20 -19.70 -6.11
CA ARG A 100 -2.51 -19.69 -4.66
C ARG A 100 -3.16 -18.41 -4.17
N ALA A 101 -3.23 -17.35 -4.98
CA ALA A 101 -3.94 -16.12 -4.63
C ALA A 101 -5.44 -16.39 -4.42
N HIS A 102 -6.06 -15.70 -3.46
CA HIS A 102 -7.49 -15.88 -3.17
C HIS A 102 -8.34 -14.95 -4.03
N VAL A 103 -9.53 -15.47 -4.35
CA VAL A 103 -10.50 -14.78 -5.22
C VAL A 103 -11.47 -13.97 -4.38
N ILE A 104 -11.62 -12.69 -4.69
CA ILE A 104 -12.70 -11.88 -4.14
C ILE A 104 -13.99 -12.24 -4.86
N MET A 105 -14.96 -12.74 -4.10
CA MET A 105 -16.28 -13.12 -4.59
C MET A 105 -17.30 -12.02 -4.28
N PRO A 106 -18.45 -11.96 -4.98
CA PRO A 106 -19.50 -10.96 -4.74
C PRO A 106 -19.98 -10.92 -3.27
N TYR A 107 -20.06 -12.06 -2.60
CA TYR A 107 -20.46 -12.11 -1.20
C TYR A 107 -19.43 -11.43 -0.26
N HIS A 108 -18.15 -11.36 -0.62
CA HIS A 108 -17.16 -10.58 0.14
C HIS A 108 -17.44 -9.08 0.04
N ILE A 109 -17.78 -8.62 -1.15
CA ILE A 109 -18.09 -7.20 -1.41
C ILE A 109 -19.36 -6.80 -0.65
N GLU A 110 -20.42 -7.62 -0.71
CA GLU A 110 -21.65 -7.35 0.03
C GLU A 110 -21.43 -7.37 1.54
N MET A 111 -20.67 -8.33 2.06
CA MET A 111 -20.32 -8.37 3.49
C MET A 111 -19.54 -7.13 3.94
N ASP A 112 -18.61 -6.63 3.13
CA ASP A 112 -17.82 -5.42 3.43
C ASP A 112 -18.73 -4.18 3.48
N LYS A 113 -19.65 -4.03 2.53
CA LYS A 113 -20.65 -2.96 2.49
C LYS A 113 -21.55 -2.99 3.73
N ILE A 114 -22.06 -4.18 4.08
CA ILE A 114 -22.94 -4.37 5.24
C ILE A 114 -22.21 -3.95 6.51
N ARG A 115 -20.99 -4.45 6.73
CA ARG A 115 -20.19 -4.16 7.94
C ARG A 115 -19.93 -2.66 8.13
N GLU A 116 -19.80 -1.90 7.06
CA GLU A 116 -19.62 -0.44 7.11
C GLU A 116 -20.96 0.32 7.27
N SER A 117 -22.11 -0.32 7.08
CA SER A 117 -23.44 0.30 7.20
C SER A 117 -24.10 0.08 8.56
N VAL A 118 -23.74 -0.97 9.30
CA VAL A 118 -24.31 -1.28 10.63
C VAL A 118 -23.93 -0.22 11.65
N GLU A 119 -24.91 0.37 12.35
CA GLU A 119 -24.71 1.51 13.27
C GLU A 119 -23.90 1.13 14.53
N ASP A 120 -24.13 -0.07 15.07
CA ASP A 120 -23.50 -0.54 16.30
C ASP A 120 -22.09 -1.13 16.12
N ARG A 121 -21.50 -0.98 14.94
CA ARG A 121 -20.14 -1.44 14.66
C ARG A 121 -19.17 -0.27 14.54
N ILE A 122 -17.92 -0.52 14.95
CA ILE A 122 -16.82 0.40 14.68
C ILE A 122 -16.64 0.51 13.16
N LYS A 123 -16.86 1.71 12.63
CA LYS A 123 -16.63 2.02 11.20
C LYS A 123 -15.13 2.18 10.98
N ILE A 124 -14.59 1.36 10.12
CA ILE A 124 -13.15 1.38 9.77
C ILE A 124 -12.89 2.38 8.65
N GLY A 125 -13.90 2.66 7.83
CA GLY A 125 -13.77 3.49 6.63
C GLY A 125 -13.20 2.71 5.45
N THR A 126 -13.60 1.43 5.28
CA THR A 126 -13.11 0.53 4.23
C THR A 126 -13.40 1.06 2.83
N THR A 127 -12.74 0.46 1.84
CA THR A 127 -13.00 0.75 0.42
C THR A 127 -14.24 0.04 -0.12
N LYS A 128 -14.91 -0.80 0.69
CA LYS A 128 -16.08 -1.62 0.33
C LYS A 128 -15.83 -2.54 -0.88
N LYS A 129 -14.60 -3.04 -1.01
CA LYS A 129 -14.15 -3.90 -2.11
C LYS A 129 -14.00 -5.38 -1.71
N GLY A 130 -14.47 -5.76 -0.52
CA GLY A 130 -14.47 -7.14 -0.05
C GLY A 130 -13.10 -7.68 0.40
N ILE A 131 -12.11 -6.80 0.57
CA ILE A 131 -10.74 -7.21 0.93
C ILE A 131 -10.72 -7.92 2.29
N GLY A 132 -11.24 -7.28 3.33
CA GLY A 132 -11.28 -7.84 4.70
C GLY A 132 -12.03 -9.16 4.77
N PRO A 133 -13.27 -9.27 4.25
CA PRO A 133 -14.00 -10.54 4.20
C PRO A 133 -13.28 -11.65 3.44
N CYS A 134 -12.59 -11.35 2.33
CA CYS A 134 -11.82 -12.34 1.59
C CYS A 134 -10.61 -12.86 2.39
N TYR A 135 -9.89 -11.98 3.10
CA TYR A 135 -8.84 -12.41 4.03
C TYR A 135 -9.39 -13.21 5.21
N ALA A 136 -10.58 -12.90 5.72
CA ALA A 136 -11.24 -13.68 6.77
C ALA A 136 -11.51 -15.11 6.31
N ASP A 137 -12.10 -15.28 5.13
CA ASP A 137 -12.36 -16.60 4.55
C ASP A 137 -11.05 -17.37 4.23
N LYS A 138 -9.99 -16.66 3.79
CA LYS A 138 -8.66 -17.25 3.62
C LYS A 138 -8.14 -17.88 4.92
N ILE A 139 -8.24 -17.15 6.04
CA ILE A 139 -7.75 -17.64 7.35
C ILE A 139 -8.67 -18.70 7.93
N ALA A 140 -9.98 -18.61 7.69
CA ALA A 140 -10.96 -19.64 8.04
C ALA A 140 -10.77 -20.93 7.22
N ARG A 141 -10.07 -20.86 6.10
CA ARG A 141 -9.80 -21.95 5.12
C ARG A 141 -11.01 -22.28 4.24
N ASP A 142 -11.93 -21.33 4.12
CA ASP A 142 -13.12 -21.42 3.26
C ASP A 142 -12.93 -20.67 1.93
N GLY A 143 -11.78 -20.00 1.78
CA GLY A 143 -11.45 -19.18 0.62
C GLY A 143 -11.32 -19.98 -0.68
N ILE A 144 -11.76 -19.36 -1.78
CA ILE A 144 -11.57 -19.86 -3.15
C ILE A 144 -10.24 -19.29 -3.68
N ARG A 145 -9.38 -20.15 -4.23
CA ARG A 145 -8.11 -19.77 -4.85
C ARG A 145 -8.23 -19.63 -6.35
N MET A 146 -7.28 -18.97 -6.97
CA MET A 146 -7.19 -18.86 -8.42
C MET A 146 -7.05 -20.23 -9.09
N SER A 147 -6.36 -21.20 -8.46
CA SER A 147 -6.30 -22.59 -8.92
C SER A 147 -7.66 -23.28 -8.97
N ASP A 148 -8.55 -22.97 -8.03
CA ASP A 148 -9.88 -23.58 -7.98
C ASP A 148 -10.74 -23.18 -9.21
N LEU A 149 -10.52 -21.96 -9.73
CA LEU A 149 -11.20 -21.51 -10.95
C LEU A 149 -10.82 -22.31 -12.19
N LEU A 150 -9.65 -22.96 -12.20
CA LEU A 150 -9.20 -23.80 -13.32
C LEU A 150 -9.87 -25.17 -13.35
N ASP A 151 -10.45 -25.61 -12.22
CA ASP A 151 -11.27 -26.82 -12.11
C ASP A 151 -12.72 -26.41 -11.81
N LEU A 152 -13.54 -26.34 -12.84
CA LEU A 152 -14.93 -25.89 -12.74
C LEU A 152 -15.77 -26.71 -11.75
N LYS A 153 -15.47 -28.01 -11.59
CA LYS A 153 -16.19 -28.86 -10.63
C LYS A 153 -15.81 -28.47 -9.18
N GLN A 154 -14.54 -28.29 -8.91
CA GLN A 154 -14.05 -27.87 -7.60
C GLN A 154 -14.56 -26.44 -7.28
N PHE A 155 -14.54 -25.55 -8.26
CA PHE A 155 -15.08 -24.20 -8.11
C PHE A 155 -16.57 -24.23 -7.76
N GLU A 156 -17.37 -25.03 -8.49
CA GLU A 156 -18.80 -25.18 -8.23
C GLU A 156 -19.06 -25.68 -6.81
N GLU A 157 -18.39 -26.74 -6.38
CA GLU A 157 -18.55 -27.32 -5.04
C GLU A 157 -18.27 -26.32 -3.93
N LYS A 158 -17.14 -25.60 -4.02
CA LYS A 158 -16.75 -24.57 -3.03
C LYS A 158 -17.72 -23.38 -3.05
N LEU A 159 -18.08 -22.89 -4.24
CA LEU A 159 -19.00 -21.76 -4.36
C LEU A 159 -20.37 -22.09 -3.76
N ARG A 160 -20.93 -23.30 -4.02
CA ARG A 160 -22.20 -23.73 -3.42
C ARG A 160 -22.15 -23.77 -1.90
N ALA A 161 -21.08 -24.33 -1.33
CA ALA A 161 -20.89 -24.40 0.12
C ALA A 161 -20.83 -23.01 0.74
N ASN A 162 -19.96 -22.16 0.22
CA ASN A 162 -19.76 -20.80 0.75
C ASN A 162 -21.01 -19.95 0.60
N LEU A 163 -21.65 -20.01 -0.58
CA LEU A 163 -22.81 -19.19 -0.85
C LEU A 163 -24.04 -19.59 -0.01
N LYS A 164 -24.18 -20.88 0.31
CA LYS A 164 -25.22 -21.36 1.25
C LYS A 164 -25.07 -20.66 2.61
N GLU A 165 -23.89 -20.68 3.19
CA GLU A 165 -23.61 -20.02 4.48
C GLU A 165 -23.80 -18.51 4.41
N LYS A 166 -23.20 -17.86 3.40
CA LYS A 166 -23.26 -16.40 3.27
C LYS A 166 -24.70 -15.92 3.00
N ASN A 167 -25.49 -16.64 2.20
CA ASN A 167 -26.89 -16.31 1.97
C ASN A 167 -27.74 -16.48 3.23
N GLU A 168 -27.47 -17.48 4.08
CA GLU A 168 -28.13 -17.57 5.39
C GLU A 168 -27.84 -16.35 6.27
N ILE A 169 -26.61 -15.88 6.27
CA ILE A 169 -26.23 -14.65 6.99
C ILE A 169 -26.96 -13.43 6.40
N PHE A 170 -26.95 -13.28 5.08
CA PHE A 170 -27.60 -12.15 4.41
C PHE A 170 -29.11 -12.12 4.67
N THR A 171 -29.80 -13.24 4.52
CA THR A 171 -31.24 -13.30 4.66
C THR A 171 -31.71 -13.27 6.12
N LYS A 172 -31.10 -14.11 6.99
CA LYS A 172 -31.60 -14.28 8.37
C LYS A 172 -31.12 -13.20 9.33
N ILE A 173 -29.92 -12.64 9.11
CA ILE A 173 -29.32 -11.65 10.03
C ILE A 173 -29.56 -10.24 9.50
N TYR A 174 -29.37 -10.02 8.21
CA TYR A 174 -29.41 -8.68 7.62
C TYR A 174 -30.66 -8.37 6.81
N GLY A 175 -31.56 -9.35 6.58
CA GLY A 175 -32.81 -9.17 5.84
C GLY A 175 -32.61 -8.80 4.37
N LEU A 176 -31.49 -9.21 3.78
CA LEU A 176 -31.16 -8.96 2.38
C LEU A 176 -31.57 -10.13 1.49
N GLU A 177 -31.70 -9.86 0.19
CA GLU A 177 -31.93 -10.89 -0.80
C GLU A 177 -30.70 -11.81 -0.95
N PRO A 178 -30.89 -13.12 -1.16
CA PRO A 178 -29.80 -14.05 -1.39
C PRO A 178 -29.11 -13.76 -2.72
N LEU A 179 -27.82 -14.00 -2.78
CA LEU A 179 -27.05 -13.94 -4.03
C LEU A 179 -27.33 -15.20 -4.87
N ASP A 180 -27.47 -15.00 -6.18
CA ASP A 180 -27.77 -16.05 -7.14
C ASP A 180 -26.50 -16.83 -7.52
N PHE A 181 -26.56 -18.16 -7.33
CA PHE A 181 -25.45 -19.06 -7.63
C PHE A 181 -25.11 -19.11 -9.12
N ASP A 182 -26.12 -19.33 -9.98
CA ASP A 182 -25.89 -19.57 -11.41
C ASP A 182 -25.30 -18.33 -12.07
N LYS A 183 -25.77 -17.15 -11.67
CA LYS A 183 -25.25 -15.88 -12.14
C LYS A 183 -23.76 -15.72 -11.76
N ILE A 184 -23.40 -15.98 -10.50
CA ILE A 184 -22.00 -15.85 -10.03
C ILE A 184 -21.12 -16.89 -10.72
N PHE A 185 -21.57 -18.14 -10.81
CA PHE A 185 -20.81 -19.22 -11.42
C PHE A 185 -20.48 -18.94 -12.90
N GLU A 186 -21.48 -18.58 -13.71
CA GLU A 186 -21.26 -18.28 -15.13
C GLU A 186 -20.41 -17.02 -15.34
N GLU A 187 -20.57 -15.99 -14.49
CA GLU A 187 -19.76 -14.79 -14.55
C GLU A 187 -18.26 -15.11 -14.29
N TYR A 188 -17.95 -15.86 -13.22
CA TYR A 188 -16.57 -16.21 -12.87
C TYR A 188 -15.94 -17.21 -13.84
N LYS A 189 -16.73 -18.14 -14.38
CA LYS A 189 -16.31 -18.98 -15.49
C LYS A 189 -15.90 -18.15 -16.71
N GLY A 190 -16.68 -17.12 -17.04
CA GLY A 190 -16.36 -16.20 -18.13
C GLY A 190 -15.08 -15.38 -17.88
N TYR A 191 -14.82 -14.95 -16.64
CA TYR A 191 -13.56 -14.32 -16.27
C TYR A 191 -12.39 -15.29 -16.37
N THR A 192 -12.56 -16.51 -15.89
CA THR A 192 -11.52 -17.54 -15.88
C THR A 192 -11.03 -17.84 -17.30
N GLU A 193 -11.93 -17.99 -18.27
CA GLU A 193 -11.55 -18.23 -19.67
C GLU A 193 -10.59 -17.14 -20.22
N LYS A 194 -10.75 -15.91 -19.76
CA LYS A 194 -9.93 -14.78 -20.21
C LYS A 194 -8.56 -14.71 -19.52
N ILE A 195 -8.45 -15.21 -18.27
CA ILE A 195 -7.25 -15.05 -17.45
C ILE A 195 -6.48 -16.36 -17.18
N LYS A 196 -7.04 -17.54 -17.51
CA LYS A 196 -6.46 -18.85 -17.17
C LYS A 196 -5.00 -19.02 -17.62
N HIS A 197 -4.64 -18.42 -18.76
CA HIS A 197 -3.26 -18.47 -19.28
C HIS A 197 -2.24 -17.69 -18.45
N ARG A 198 -2.71 -16.81 -17.56
CA ARG A 198 -1.89 -16.01 -16.63
C ARG A 198 -1.77 -16.65 -15.24
N ILE A 199 -2.59 -17.66 -14.93
CA ILE A 199 -2.62 -18.33 -13.62
C ILE A 199 -1.55 -19.42 -13.58
N VAL A 200 -0.52 -19.22 -12.78
CA VAL A 200 0.65 -20.11 -12.69
C VAL A 200 1.16 -20.26 -11.25
N ASP A 201 1.95 -21.29 -10.96
CA ASP A 201 2.70 -21.34 -9.70
C ASP A 201 3.84 -20.32 -9.72
N THR A 202 3.65 -19.20 -9.05
CA THR A 202 4.61 -18.10 -9.02
C THR A 202 5.78 -18.32 -8.06
N ILE A 203 5.65 -19.24 -7.10
CA ILE A 203 6.68 -19.48 -6.08
C ILE A 203 8.00 -19.95 -6.72
N PRO A 204 8.04 -21.00 -7.56
CA PRO A 204 9.28 -21.43 -8.19
C PRO A 204 9.85 -20.37 -9.14
N ILE A 205 8.99 -19.59 -9.81
CA ILE A 205 9.41 -18.53 -10.74
C ILE A 205 10.20 -17.44 -9.99
N VAL A 206 9.63 -16.90 -8.92
CA VAL A 206 10.24 -15.82 -8.13
C VAL A 206 11.50 -16.31 -7.40
N ASN A 207 11.46 -17.52 -6.83
CA ASN A 207 12.62 -18.10 -6.15
C ASN A 207 13.79 -18.35 -7.11
N LYS A 208 13.51 -18.89 -8.31
CA LYS A 208 14.51 -19.09 -9.35
C LYS A 208 15.13 -17.77 -9.81
N ALA A 209 14.32 -16.74 -10.02
CA ALA A 209 14.82 -15.42 -10.39
C ALA A 209 15.82 -14.88 -9.34
N LEU A 210 15.50 -14.99 -8.05
CA LEU A 210 16.40 -14.59 -6.95
C LEU A 210 17.69 -15.44 -6.92
N ASP A 211 17.59 -16.74 -7.14
CA ASP A 211 18.76 -17.66 -7.16
C ASP A 211 19.67 -17.39 -8.38
N GLU A 212 19.12 -16.90 -9.48
CA GLU A 212 19.85 -16.43 -10.67
C GLU A 212 20.38 -14.99 -10.53
N ASN A 213 20.28 -14.36 -9.34
CA ASN A 213 20.67 -12.97 -9.05
C ASN A 213 19.96 -11.92 -9.92
N LYS A 214 18.76 -12.21 -10.41
CA LYS A 214 17.90 -11.22 -11.05
C LYS A 214 17.34 -10.26 -10.02
N LEU A 215 17.18 -9.00 -10.40
CA LEU A 215 16.59 -7.98 -9.52
C LEU A 215 15.08 -8.21 -9.41
N VAL A 216 14.62 -8.61 -8.22
CA VAL A 216 13.22 -8.80 -7.89
C VAL A 216 12.78 -7.68 -6.93
N LEU A 217 11.87 -6.84 -7.39
CA LEU A 217 11.31 -5.73 -6.64
C LEU A 217 9.96 -6.16 -6.02
N PHE A 218 9.87 -6.21 -4.71
CA PHE A 218 8.63 -6.51 -3.99
C PHE A 218 7.89 -5.22 -3.64
N GLU A 219 6.72 -5.07 -4.23
CA GLU A 219 5.87 -3.90 -4.13
C GLU A 219 4.84 -4.04 -3.00
N GLY A 220 5.00 -3.25 -1.93
CA GLY A 220 4.02 -3.14 -0.87
C GLY A 220 2.87 -2.19 -1.24
N ALA A 221 1.66 -2.57 -0.86
CA ALA A 221 0.49 -1.69 -0.85
C ALA A 221 0.20 -1.25 0.59
N GLN A 222 -0.55 -0.16 0.77
CA GLN A 222 -0.79 0.47 2.09
C GLN A 222 0.52 0.87 2.79
N ALA A 223 0.61 0.74 4.11
CA ALA A 223 1.81 1.11 4.88
C ALA A 223 1.82 0.50 6.29
N MET A 224 2.94 0.70 7.00
CA MET A 224 3.24 0.17 8.33
C MET A 224 2.09 0.34 9.33
N MET A 225 1.55 1.55 9.46
CA MET A 225 0.51 1.86 10.44
C MET A 225 -0.87 1.29 10.09
N LEU A 226 -1.00 0.68 8.91
CA LEU A 226 -2.17 -0.08 8.46
C LEU A 226 -1.95 -1.60 8.52
N ASP A 227 -0.81 -2.08 9.04
CA ASP A 227 -0.56 -3.51 9.22
C ASP A 227 -1.53 -4.12 10.23
N ILE A 228 -2.03 -5.33 9.94
CA ILE A 228 -3.02 -6.03 10.80
C ILE A 228 -2.48 -6.34 12.21
N ASN A 229 -1.17 -6.53 12.37
CA ASN A 229 -0.53 -6.88 13.63
C ASN A 229 0.08 -5.66 14.33
N TYR A 230 0.69 -4.74 13.58
CA TYR A 230 1.54 -3.68 14.09
C TYR A 230 0.92 -2.27 13.95
N GLY A 231 -0.15 -2.15 13.17
CA GLY A 231 -0.81 -0.87 12.90
C GLY A 231 -1.78 -0.44 13.99
N THR A 232 -2.52 0.64 13.69
CA THR A 232 -3.53 1.24 14.59
C THR A 232 -4.84 0.44 14.61
N TYR A 233 -4.80 -0.81 15.03
CA TYR A 233 -5.97 -1.69 15.11
C TYR A 233 -7.10 -1.06 15.94
N PRO A 234 -8.39 -1.09 15.50
CA PRO A 234 -8.91 -1.83 14.34
C PRO A 234 -8.84 -1.06 13.00
N TYR A 235 -8.31 0.16 12.96
CA TYR A 235 -8.24 1.03 11.79
C TYR A 235 -7.06 0.66 10.89
N VAL A 236 -7.06 -0.57 10.37
CA VAL A 236 -5.98 -1.21 9.62
C VAL A 236 -6.51 -1.93 8.38
N THR A 237 -5.64 -2.36 7.48
CA THR A 237 -5.96 -3.32 6.43
C THR A 237 -5.90 -4.75 6.98
N SER A 238 -6.53 -5.70 6.29
CA SER A 238 -6.54 -7.12 6.71
C SER A 238 -5.32 -7.90 6.22
N SER A 239 -4.23 -7.23 5.90
CA SER A 239 -3.01 -7.82 5.37
C SER A 239 -1.77 -7.24 6.06
N SER A 240 -0.59 -7.80 5.77
CA SER A 240 0.69 -7.32 6.31
C SER A 240 1.49 -6.57 5.25
N PRO A 241 1.41 -5.22 5.21
CA PRO A 241 2.17 -4.38 4.30
C PRO A 241 3.63 -4.16 4.71
N THR A 242 4.09 -4.82 5.76
CA THR A 242 5.46 -4.78 6.25
C THR A 242 6.39 -5.68 5.45
N LEU A 243 7.71 -5.51 5.60
CA LEU A 243 8.73 -6.36 4.99
C LEU A 243 8.52 -7.84 5.36
N GLY A 244 8.12 -8.14 6.61
CA GLY A 244 7.79 -9.48 7.04
C GLY A 244 6.66 -10.15 6.23
N GLY A 245 5.73 -9.34 5.71
CA GLY A 245 4.64 -9.82 4.86
C GLY A 245 5.09 -10.37 3.50
N VAL A 246 6.29 -10.01 3.03
CA VAL A 246 6.84 -10.50 1.75
C VAL A 246 7.08 -12.00 1.79
N THR A 247 7.60 -12.52 2.90
CA THR A 247 7.95 -13.94 3.01
C THR A 247 6.73 -14.85 2.87
N THR A 248 5.62 -14.48 3.49
CA THR A 248 4.36 -15.23 3.40
C THR A 248 3.57 -14.88 2.14
N GLY A 249 3.67 -13.63 1.69
CA GLY A 249 2.90 -13.11 0.56
C GLY A 249 3.49 -13.38 -0.81
N ALA A 250 4.80 -13.66 -0.92
CA ALA A 250 5.46 -14.03 -2.16
C ALA A 250 6.03 -15.47 -2.12
N GLY A 251 6.07 -16.12 -0.95
CA GLY A 251 6.59 -17.49 -0.81
C GLY A 251 8.10 -17.57 -0.96
N ILE A 252 8.84 -16.61 -0.39
CA ILE A 252 10.30 -16.57 -0.42
C ILE A 252 10.92 -16.66 0.98
N SER A 253 12.19 -17.07 1.05
CA SER A 253 12.96 -16.99 2.30
C SER A 253 13.30 -15.53 2.64
N PRO A 254 13.21 -15.11 3.91
CA PRO A 254 13.65 -13.77 4.32
C PRO A 254 15.15 -13.53 4.05
N ARG A 255 15.95 -14.60 3.95
CA ARG A 255 17.39 -14.51 3.58
C ARG A 255 17.65 -14.09 2.14
N LYS A 256 16.61 -14.03 1.29
CA LYS A 256 16.70 -13.60 -0.11
C LYS A 256 16.37 -12.10 -0.28
N ILE A 257 16.17 -11.38 0.83
CA ILE A 257 15.92 -9.95 0.85
C ILE A 257 17.24 -9.24 1.18
N ASP A 258 17.70 -8.39 0.28
CA ASP A 258 18.94 -7.62 0.44
C ASP A 258 18.66 -6.20 0.94
N LYS A 259 17.58 -5.56 0.47
CA LYS A 259 17.24 -4.19 0.84
C LYS A 259 15.78 -4.07 1.27
N GLY A 260 15.59 -3.37 2.39
CA GLY A 260 14.30 -2.88 2.85
C GLY A 260 14.24 -1.36 2.62
N ILE A 261 13.45 -0.93 1.64
CA ILE A 261 13.32 0.47 1.24
C ILE A 261 12.03 1.04 1.81
N GLY A 262 12.14 1.96 2.76
CA GLY A 262 11.01 2.68 3.34
C GLY A 262 10.68 3.93 2.55
N VAL A 263 9.46 4.05 2.04
CA VAL A 263 8.99 5.31 1.45
C VAL A 263 8.28 6.11 2.53
N MET A 264 8.79 7.30 2.80
CA MET A 264 8.32 8.24 3.82
C MET A 264 7.97 9.58 3.18
N LYS A 265 6.79 10.09 3.46
CA LYS A 265 6.40 11.44 3.08
C LYS A 265 6.97 12.45 4.10
N ALA A 266 7.44 13.60 3.65
CA ALA A 266 8.01 14.64 4.51
C ALA A 266 7.01 15.28 5.51
N TYR A 267 5.76 14.90 5.43
CA TYR A 267 4.69 15.16 6.38
C TYR A 267 3.81 13.92 6.47
N THR A 268 2.81 13.92 7.34
CA THR A 268 1.96 12.75 7.52
C THR A 268 0.58 12.98 6.92
N THR A 269 0.02 11.94 6.27
CA THR A 269 -1.38 11.96 5.83
C THR A 269 -2.08 10.67 6.23
N ARG A 270 -3.39 10.77 6.51
CA ARG A 270 -4.23 9.62 6.80
C ARG A 270 -5.57 9.72 6.08
N VAL A 271 -6.04 8.62 5.54
CA VAL A 271 -7.41 8.44 5.04
C VAL A 271 -8.19 7.60 6.03
N GLY A 272 -9.47 7.92 6.24
CA GLY A 272 -10.36 7.17 7.13
C GLY A 272 -10.23 7.55 8.61
N GLU A 273 -10.81 6.69 9.44
CA GLU A 273 -10.94 6.90 10.88
C GLU A 273 -9.67 6.46 11.64
N GLY A 274 -9.69 6.71 12.95
CA GLY A 274 -8.64 6.32 13.87
C GLY A 274 -7.69 7.45 14.27
N PRO A 275 -6.80 7.20 15.24
CA PRO A 275 -5.94 8.21 15.84
C PRO A 275 -4.93 8.79 14.84
N PHE A 276 -4.68 10.08 14.98
CA PHE A 276 -3.70 10.81 14.19
C PHE A 276 -3.05 11.89 15.06
N VAL A 277 -2.02 11.52 15.80
CA VAL A 277 -1.43 12.34 16.86
C VAL A 277 -0.91 13.68 16.35
N THR A 278 -0.32 13.72 15.17
CA THR A 278 0.27 14.93 14.59
C THR A 278 -0.66 15.70 13.66
N GLU A 279 -1.97 15.39 13.67
CA GLU A 279 -2.95 16.04 12.79
C GLU A 279 -3.00 17.55 12.96
N ILE A 280 -2.97 18.27 11.84
CA ILE A 280 -3.13 19.72 11.76
C ILE A 280 -4.56 20.04 11.33
N LYS A 281 -5.33 20.60 12.24
CA LYS A 281 -6.71 21.02 11.98
C LYS A 281 -6.79 22.47 11.51
N GLY A 282 -7.83 22.81 10.76
CA GLY A 282 -8.08 24.17 10.27
C GLY A 282 -7.28 24.55 9.03
N GLU A 283 -7.21 25.85 8.76
CA GLU A 283 -6.71 26.44 7.50
C GLU A 283 -5.30 26.00 7.13
N PHE A 284 -4.42 25.81 8.12
CA PHE A 284 -3.04 25.38 7.82
C PHE A 284 -2.97 23.94 7.33
N GLY A 285 -3.77 23.03 7.89
CA GLY A 285 -3.91 21.66 7.40
C GLY A 285 -4.52 21.63 5.98
N ASP A 286 -5.49 22.50 5.71
CA ASP A 286 -6.11 22.66 4.40
C ASP A 286 -5.12 23.22 3.37
N LYS A 287 -4.25 24.16 3.79
CA LYS A 287 -3.16 24.68 2.94
C LYS A 287 -2.21 23.56 2.50
N ILE A 288 -1.73 22.72 3.45
CA ILE A 288 -0.87 21.56 3.13
C ILE A 288 -1.60 20.59 2.19
N ARG A 289 -2.87 20.29 2.46
CA ARG A 289 -3.71 19.44 1.60
C ARG A 289 -3.79 19.98 0.17
N GLY A 290 -3.99 21.28 0.02
CA GLY A 290 -4.07 21.94 -1.28
C GLY A 290 -2.76 21.89 -2.05
N ILE A 291 -1.64 22.28 -1.41
CA ILE A 291 -0.31 22.26 -2.04
C ILE A 291 0.09 20.82 -2.41
N GLY A 292 -0.10 19.88 -1.48
CA GLY A 292 0.26 18.48 -1.68
C GLY A 292 -0.67 17.69 -2.59
N GLY A 293 -1.84 18.26 -2.97
CA GLY A 293 -2.86 17.56 -3.74
C GLY A 293 -3.38 16.32 -2.99
N GLU A 294 -3.57 16.43 -1.66
CA GLU A 294 -3.87 15.30 -0.79
C GLU A 294 -5.34 14.89 -0.83
N TYR A 295 -5.69 14.26 -1.95
CA TYR A 295 -7.00 13.66 -2.21
C TYR A 295 -6.84 12.22 -2.67
N GLY A 296 -7.78 11.35 -2.30
CA GLY A 296 -7.76 9.95 -2.70
C GLY A 296 -7.80 9.77 -4.22
N ALA A 297 -6.85 9.05 -4.79
CA ALA A 297 -6.73 8.89 -6.25
C ALA A 297 -7.96 8.22 -6.89
N VAL A 298 -8.66 7.35 -6.16
CA VAL A 298 -9.85 6.62 -6.63
C VAL A 298 -11.15 7.26 -6.14
N THR A 299 -11.18 7.71 -4.88
CA THR A 299 -12.41 8.18 -4.22
C THR A 299 -12.57 9.69 -4.19
N GLY A 300 -11.50 10.46 -4.47
CA GLY A 300 -11.49 11.91 -4.32
C GLY A 300 -11.59 12.40 -2.86
N ARG A 301 -11.64 11.52 -1.87
CA ARG A 301 -11.76 11.91 -0.45
C ARG A 301 -10.57 12.75 -0.01
N PRO A 302 -10.79 13.88 0.72
CA PRO A 302 -9.71 14.66 1.28
C PRO A 302 -8.96 13.82 2.33
N ARG A 303 -7.64 13.89 2.32
CA ARG A 303 -6.79 13.27 3.34
C ARG A 303 -6.63 14.23 4.51
N ARG A 304 -6.62 13.69 5.71
CA ARG A 304 -6.18 14.39 6.92
C ARG A 304 -4.68 14.61 6.79
N CYS A 305 -4.19 15.80 7.12
CA CYS A 305 -2.77 16.17 7.02
C CYS A 305 -2.21 16.49 8.41
N GLY A 306 -0.96 16.17 8.64
CA GLY A 306 -0.26 16.40 9.90
C GLY A 306 1.23 16.59 9.71
N TRP A 307 1.93 17.07 10.74
CA TRP A 307 3.38 17.14 10.77
C TRP A 307 4.02 15.76 10.67
N LEU A 308 5.27 15.70 10.24
CA LEU A 308 6.02 14.45 10.19
C LEU A 308 6.10 13.81 11.58
N ASP A 309 5.67 12.55 11.67
CA ASP A 309 5.69 11.76 12.89
C ASP A 309 6.88 10.80 12.88
N LEU A 310 7.94 11.17 13.60
CA LEU A 310 9.15 10.36 13.68
C LEU A 310 9.09 9.28 14.76
N VAL A 311 8.10 9.31 15.65
CA VAL A 311 7.81 8.15 16.52
C VAL A 311 7.34 6.98 15.66
N VAL A 312 6.41 7.26 14.73
CA VAL A 312 5.97 6.30 13.70
C VAL A 312 7.12 5.94 12.75
N GLY A 313 7.92 6.94 12.35
CA GLY A 313 9.06 6.72 11.46
C GLY A 313 10.09 5.74 12.02
N ARG A 314 10.49 5.91 13.30
CA ARG A 314 11.40 4.97 14.00
C ARG A 314 10.80 3.58 14.10
N TYR A 315 9.55 3.51 14.55
CA TYR A 315 8.82 2.25 14.66
C TYR A 315 8.77 1.50 13.32
N ALA A 316 8.48 2.21 12.23
CA ALA A 316 8.48 1.62 10.89
C ALA A 316 9.88 1.15 10.46
N THR A 317 10.93 1.92 10.76
CA THR A 317 12.31 1.57 10.44
C THR A 317 12.74 0.31 11.18
N GLU A 318 12.45 0.22 12.46
CA GLU A 318 12.80 -0.92 13.32
C GLU A 318 12.07 -2.21 12.89
N ILE A 319 10.74 -2.18 12.80
CA ILE A 319 9.93 -3.37 12.48
C ILE A 319 10.25 -3.93 11.09
N ASN A 320 10.54 -3.04 10.12
CA ASN A 320 10.87 -3.47 8.77
C ASN A 320 12.37 -3.72 8.55
N GLY A 321 13.25 -3.38 9.51
CA GLY A 321 14.70 -3.46 9.32
C GLY A 321 15.14 -2.70 8.07
N LEU A 322 14.69 -1.44 7.94
CA LEU A 322 14.94 -0.65 6.74
C LEU A 322 16.42 -0.36 6.56
N THR A 323 16.89 -0.52 5.33
CA THR A 323 18.26 -0.19 4.93
C THR A 323 18.38 1.21 4.32
N ASP A 324 17.26 1.70 3.77
CA ASP A 324 17.16 2.92 2.98
C ASP A 324 15.81 3.60 3.19
N ILE A 325 15.82 4.93 3.27
CA ILE A 325 14.60 5.77 3.21
C ILE A 325 14.57 6.53 1.89
N VAL A 326 13.42 6.55 1.27
CA VAL A 326 13.08 7.47 0.18
C VAL A 326 12.14 8.52 0.74
N MET A 327 12.63 9.75 0.88
CA MET A 327 11.83 10.89 1.34
C MET A 327 11.06 11.49 0.17
N THR A 328 9.73 11.55 0.28
CA THR A 328 8.87 12.09 -0.79
C THR A 328 8.16 13.37 -0.36
N LYS A 329 7.66 14.13 -1.34
CA LYS A 329 6.82 15.32 -1.09
C LYS A 329 7.54 16.42 -0.28
N ILE A 330 8.86 16.50 -0.34
CA ILE A 330 9.63 17.53 0.37
C ILE A 330 9.36 18.92 -0.23
N ASP A 331 9.03 19.00 -1.51
CA ASP A 331 8.61 20.18 -2.25
C ASP A 331 7.36 20.85 -1.65
N VAL A 332 6.48 20.08 -1.05
CA VAL A 332 5.23 20.58 -0.43
C VAL A 332 5.52 21.44 0.81
N LEU A 333 6.68 21.27 1.44
CA LEU A 333 7.06 22.03 2.63
C LEU A 333 7.64 23.42 2.33
N SER A 334 7.96 23.73 1.07
CA SER A 334 8.43 25.07 0.66
C SER A 334 7.37 26.14 0.96
N GLY A 335 7.79 27.26 1.53
CA GLY A 335 6.91 28.38 1.86
C GLY A 335 5.96 28.17 3.05
N LEU A 336 6.23 27.15 3.90
CA LEU A 336 5.43 26.91 5.11
C LEU A 336 5.98 27.59 6.37
N GLY A 337 7.15 28.26 6.29
CA GLY A 337 7.82 28.87 7.43
C GLY A 337 8.46 27.84 8.38
N LYS A 338 8.16 27.90 9.67
CA LYS A 338 8.65 26.92 10.64
C LYS A 338 8.03 25.57 10.41
N LEU A 339 8.83 24.53 10.39
CA LEU A 339 8.42 23.13 10.24
C LEU A 339 8.52 22.42 11.60
N LYS A 340 7.65 21.44 11.82
CA LYS A 340 7.64 20.63 13.03
C LYS A 340 7.83 19.17 12.72
N ILE A 341 8.64 18.49 13.51
CA ILE A 341 8.78 17.03 13.52
C ILE A 341 8.42 16.51 14.90
N CYS A 342 7.56 15.49 14.96
CA CYS A 342 7.19 14.88 16.23
C CYS A 342 8.23 13.84 16.63
N THR A 343 8.84 14.02 17.80
CA THR A 343 9.93 13.16 18.29
C THR A 343 9.52 12.25 19.45
N ALA A 344 8.44 12.58 20.15
CA ALA A 344 7.85 11.80 21.22
C ALA A 344 6.37 12.14 21.41
N TYR A 345 5.67 11.35 22.21
CA TYR A 345 4.32 11.60 22.65
C TYR A 345 4.29 11.79 24.17
N GLU A 346 3.47 12.71 24.66
CA GLU A 346 3.06 12.76 26.05
C GLU A 346 1.70 12.10 26.19
N ILE A 347 1.58 11.09 27.04
CA ILE A 347 0.32 10.37 27.31
C ILE A 347 0.17 10.25 28.82
N ASP A 348 -0.88 10.86 29.37
CA ASP A 348 -1.20 10.83 30.80
C ASP A 348 0.02 11.23 31.67
N GLY A 349 0.78 12.27 31.25
CA GLY A 349 1.95 12.82 31.94
C GLY A 349 3.25 12.00 31.81
N LYS A 350 3.25 10.98 30.95
CA LYS A 350 4.45 10.17 30.63
C LYS A 350 4.89 10.38 29.20
N ILE A 351 6.20 10.35 28.98
CA ILE A 351 6.79 10.50 27.65
C ILE A 351 7.00 9.13 27.04
N TYR A 352 6.57 8.98 25.78
CA TYR A 352 6.71 7.80 24.96
C TYR A 352 7.47 8.14 23.68
N ASP A 353 8.50 7.40 23.39
CA ASP A 353 9.30 7.49 22.15
C ASP A 353 9.02 6.33 21.18
N TYR A 354 8.00 5.52 21.47
CA TYR A 354 7.50 4.43 20.66
C TYR A 354 5.97 4.51 20.48
N VAL A 355 5.43 3.77 19.51
CA VAL A 355 3.98 3.74 19.21
C VAL A 355 3.28 2.80 20.19
N PRO A 356 2.38 3.29 21.05
CA PRO A 356 1.56 2.44 21.91
C PRO A 356 0.63 1.53 21.08
N ALA A 357 0.44 0.29 21.53
CA ALA A 357 -0.48 -0.65 20.87
C ALA A 357 -1.96 -0.26 21.04
N ASP A 358 -2.29 0.47 22.12
CA ASP A 358 -3.64 0.90 22.44
C ASP A 358 -4.01 2.20 21.72
N THR A 359 -4.99 2.12 20.82
CA THR A 359 -5.47 3.28 20.04
C THR A 359 -6.11 4.37 20.91
N LYS A 360 -6.71 4.02 22.08
CA LYS A 360 -7.25 5.02 23.00
C LYS A 360 -6.14 5.85 23.63
N SER A 361 -4.97 5.27 23.85
CA SER A 361 -3.78 6.02 24.28
C SER A 361 -3.31 6.97 23.18
N LEU A 362 -3.31 6.54 21.94
CA LEU A 362 -2.98 7.40 20.80
C LEU A 362 -3.98 8.56 20.62
N ASP A 363 -5.27 8.35 20.92
CA ASP A 363 -6.27 9.43 20.87
C ASP A 363 -6.05 10.52 21.94
N ARG A 364 -5.40 10.16 23.08
CA ARG A 364 -5.04 11.09 24.16
C ARG A 364 -3.61 11.62 24.03
N ALA A 365 -2.84 11.12 23.09
CA ALA A 365 -1.45 11.50 22.92
C ALA A 365 -1.31 12.97 22.50
N ILE A 366 -0.41 13.67 23.16
CA ILE A 366 -0.01 15.03 22.83
C ILE A 366 1.36 14.93 22.15
N PRO A 367 1.51 15.40 20.91
CA PRO A 367 2.78 15.32 20.20
C PRO A 367 3.79 16.31 20.79
N ILE A 368 5.01 15.83 21.03
CA ILE A 368 6.16 16.65 21.38
C ILE A 368 6.94 16.94 20.12
N TYR A 369 7.02 18.23 19.78
CA TYR A 369 7.64 18.69 18.55
C TYR A 369 9.01 19.30 18.76
N GLU A 370 9.89 19.01 17.82
CA GLU A 370 11.07 19.83 17.53
C GLU A 370 10.73 20.76 16.36
N GLU A 371 11.06 22.05 16.47
CA GLU A 371 10.84 23.04 15.43
C GLU A 371 12.14 23.27 14.63
N LEU A 372 12.01 23.28 13.31
CA LEU A 372 13.10 23.53 12.37
C LEU A 372 12.75 24.72 11.47
N ASP A 373 13.77 25.45 11.03
CA ASP A 373 13.59 26.49 10.03
C ASP A 373 13.24 25.88 8.67
N GLY A 374 12.19 26.39 8.01
CA GLY A 374 11.83 26.00 6.66
C GLY A 374 12.64 26.75 5.60
N TRP A 375 12.22 26.60 4.36
CA TRP A 375 12.76 27.27 3.17
C TRP A 375 11.62 27.75 2.30
N ASP A 376 11.87 28.78 1.49
CA ASP A 376 10.87 29.38 0.61
C ASP A 376 11.11 29.05 -0.88
N GLU A 377 12.30 28.56 -1.23
CA GLU A 377 12.71 28.30 -2.59
C GLU A 377 11.90 27.13 -3.21
N ASP A 378 11.60 27.25 -4.51
CA ASP A 378 11.11 26.14 -5.32
C ASP A 378 12.24 25.15 -5.59
N ILE A 379 12.12 23.95 -5.05
CA ILE A 379 13.14 22.88 -5.16
C ILE A 379 12.82 21.86 -6.26
N THR A 380 11.72 22.03 -6.98
CA THR A 380 11.20 21.02 -7.94
C THR A 380 12.13 20.75 -9.13
N GLN A 381 13.04 21.67 -9.44
CA GLN A 381 14.01 21.54 -10.54
C GLN A 381 15.43 21.17 -10.06
N ILE A 382 15.64 21.08 -8.75
CA ILE A 382 16.95 20.72 -8.18
C ILE A 382 17.27 19.26 -8.46
N LYS A 383 18.51 18.98 -8.86
CA LYS A 383 18.99 17.64 -9.24
C LYS A 383 20.11 17.09 -8.33
N LYS A 384 20.76 17.96 -7.55
CA LYS A 384 21.84 17.57 -6.65
C LYS A 384 21.51 17.95 -5.21
N TYR A 385 21.93 17.13 -4.27
CA TYR A 385 21.68 17.34 -2.84
C TYR A 385 22.30 18.65 -2.33
N GLU A 386 23.50 18.99 -2.82
CA GLU A 386 24.25 20.17 -2.44
C GLU A 386 23.55 21.48 -2.85
N ASP A 387 22.71 21.43 -3.89
CA ASP A 387 21.97 22.58 -4.40
C ASP A 387 20.64 22.83 -3.65
N LEU A 388 20.24 21.91 -2.78
CA LEU A 388 19.07 22.11 -1.89
C LEU A 388 19.33 23.26 -0.91
N PRO A 389 18.29 24.06 -0.55
CA PRO A 389 18.39 25.08 0.49
C PRO A 389 19.00 24.51 1.78
N VAL A 390 19.79 25.30 2.47
CA VAL A 390 20.50 24.87 3.69
C VAL A 390 19.52 24.30 4.72
N ASN A 391 18.36 24.94 4.91
CA ASN A 391 17.37 24.47 5.88
C ASN A 391 16.69 23.18 5.42
N CYS A 392 16.49 22.98 4.11
CA CYS A 392 15.99 21.71 3.56
C CYS A 392 16.96 20.56 3.87
N ARG A 393 18.27 20.78 3.67
CA ARG A 393 19.31 19.78 4.02
C ARG A 393 19.33 19.49 5.52
N LYS A 394 19.28 20.52 6.37
CA LYS A 394 19.21 20.35 7.84
C LYS A 394 17.98 19.55 8.27
N TYR A 395 16.85 19.80 7.63
CA TYR A 395 15.63 19.00 7.87
C TYR A 395 15.84 17.52 7.55
N LEU A 396 16.40 17.20 6.38
CA LEU A 396 16.69 15.83 5.95
C LEU A 396 17.73 15.16 6.85
N GLU A 397 18.79 15.87 7.22
CA GLU A 397 19.84 15.38 8.12
C GLU A 397 19.27 15.07 9.50
N ARG A 398 18.42 15.95 10.03
CA ARG A 398 17.80 15.73 11.35
C ARG A 398 16.82 14.54 11.33
N VAL A 399 16.04 14.40 10.28
CA VAL A 399 15.16 13.22 10.10
C VAL A 399 15.99 11.94 10.04
N GLN A 400 17.04 11.92 9.24
CA GLN A 400 17.94 10.77 9.11
C GLN A 400 18.59 10.39 10.45
N GLU A 401 19.03 11.39 11.23
CA GLU A 401 19.62 11.17 12.56
C GLU A 401 18.62 10.48 13.50
N ILE A 402 17.38 10.98 13.57
CA ILE A 402 16.35 10.42 14.45
C ILE A 402 15.94 9.02 14.03
N LEU A 403 15.87 8.75 12.72
CA LEU A 403 15.51 7.43 12.19
C LEU A 403 16.65 6.41 12.31
N ALA A 404 17.88 6.84 12.48
CA ALA A 404 19.08 6.01 12.40
C ALA A 404 19.13 5.16 11.11
N CYS A 405 18.55 5.67 10.03
CA CYS A 405 18.46 5.01 8.72
C CYS A 405 18.74 6.05 7.63
N PRO A 406 19.62 5.75 6.66
CA PRO A 406 20.00 6.75 5.68
C PRO A 406 18.87 7.09 4.71
N ILE A 407 18.76 8.37 4.39
CA ILE A 407 17.92 8.85 3.29
C ILE A 407 18.74 8.73 1.99
N SER A 408 18.35 7.80 1.14
CA SER A 408 19.08 7.49 -0.11
C SER A 408 18.54 8.29 -1.31
N VAL A 409 17.25 8.61 -1.31
CA VAL A 409 16.61 9.39 -2.38
C VAL A 409 15.69 10.43 -1.78
N VAL A 410 15.69 11.63 -2.38
CA VAL A 410 14.78 12.72 -2.06
C VAL A 410 13.94 13.02 -3.32
N SER A 411 12.63 12.87 -3.22
CA SER A 411 11.70 13.20 -4.31
C SER A 411 11.19 14.61 -4.14
N VAL A 412 11.53 15.49 -5.10
CA VAL A 412 11.26 16.93 -5.10
C VAL A 412 10.09 17.34 -6.01
N GLY A 413 9.27 16.40 -6.41
CA GLY A 413 8.08 16.67 -7.23
C GLY A 413 7.40 15.39 -7.73
N PRO A 414 6.27 15.49 -8.44
CA PRO A 414 5.46 14.35 -8.84
C PRO A 414 6.03 13.53 -10.02
N ASP A 415 6.84 14.15 -10.89
CA ASP A 415 7.38 13.50 -12.07
C ASP A 415 8.49 12.50 -11.71
N ARG A 416 8.60 11.41 -12.48
CA ARG A 416 9.61 10.37 -12.29
C ARG A 416 11.06 10.89 -12.33
N SER A 417 11.31 11.97 -13.07
CA SER A 417 12.63 12.61 -13.19
C SER A 417 12.98 13.53 -12.01
N GLN A 418 12.01 13.85 -11.13
CA GLN A 418 12.18 14.76 -10.00
C GLN A 418 12.62 13.99 -8.74
N ASN A 419 13.77 13.31 -8.84
CA ASN A 419 14.43 12.63 -7.73
C ASN A 419 15.88 13.07 -7.65
N ILE A 420 16.37 13.24 -6.42
CA ILE A 420 17.77 13.47 -6.08
C ILE A 420 18.29 12.21 -5.41
N TYR A 421 19.28 11.58 -6.02
CA TYR A 421 19.94 10.39 -5.47
C TYR A 421 21.13 10.83 -4.62
N ILE A 422 21.07 10.58 -3.31
CA ILE A 422 22.17 10.86 -2.36
C ILE A 422 23.13 9.68 -2.37
N ARG A 423 22.60 8.48 -2.52
CA ARG A 423 23.37 7.25 -2.68
C ARG A 423 22.62 6.24 -3.55
N GLU A 424 23.33 5.26 -4.04
CA GLU A 424 22.76 4.20 -4.86
C GLU A 424 21.87 3.25 -4.03
N ILE A 425 20.67 2.96 -4.55
CA ILE A 425 19.73 1.96 -3.99
C ILE A 425 19.86 0.68 -4.82
#